data_3ea8e9c0e5e8c2a94853b24ebbf1696e
#
_entry.id   3ea8e9c0e5e8c2a94853b24ebbf1696e
#
_cell.length_a   1.000
_cell.length_b   1.000
_cell.length_c   1.000
_cell.angle_alpha   90.00
_cell.angle_beta   90.00
_cell.angle_gamma   90.00
#
_symmetry.space_group_name_H-M   'P 1'
#
loop_
_entity.id
_entity.type
_entity.pdbx_description
1 polymer ?
#
loop_
_entity_poly.entity_id
_entity_poly.type
_entity_poly.pdbx_seq_one_letter_code
_entity_poly.pdbx_strand_id
1 'polypeptide(L)'
;MAEYSTLIVDIREQFPLLPYGSTEVIAADMGVRHPIYPESVTPVVMSHDFVLTMSDKATDQTPLAISAKYQWNEAAKNKRMLEKLEIERRFATKVGRTNWKLVTDANFDPMVVSNLDWLHYGMRHDLPKEYRQIAPCLLPLLRGLDYQERRLSAVLTDLEKIPDLRGLSPTIAFKVAAWMGHLPLDLASEIRPRKIVKEMHATRDIAELPHVA
;
A
#
# COMPACT_ATOMS: atom_id res chain seq x y z
N MET A 1 -0.31 1.41 -0.72
CA MET A 1 -1.02 0.87 0.46
C MET A 1 -0.16 -0.10 1.27
N ALA A 2 0.49 -1.09 0.65
CA ALA A 2 1.37 -2.02 1.37
C ALA A 2 2.50 -1.28 2.13
N GLU A 3 3.14 -0.30 1.52
CA GLU A 3 4.18 0.54 2.15
C GLU A 3 3.69 1.37 3.34
N TYR A 4 2.39 1.64 3.42
CA TYR A 4 1.78 2.37 4.54
C TYR A 4 1.48 1.46 5.73
N SER A 5 1.39 0.15 5.51
CA SER A 5 1.07 -0.82 6.55
C SER A 5 2.26 -1.09 7.47
N THR A 6 2.06 -0.96 8.77
CA THR A 6 3.06 -1.32 9.79
C THR A 6 3.23 -2.84 9.97
N LEU A 7 2.35 -3.64 9.35
CA LEU A 7 2.40 -5.10 9.38
C LEU A 7 3.24 -5.70 8.25
N ILE A 8 3.67 -4.90 7.27
CA ILE A 8 4.46 -5.36 6.14
C ILE A 8 5.89 -4.84 6.31
N VAL A 9 6.86 -5.73 6.24
CA VAL A 9 8.29 -5.42 6.45
C VAL A 9 9.11 -5.55 5.17
N ASP A 10 8.59 -6.27 4.16
CA ASP A 10 9.27 -6.42 2.87
C ASP A 10 8.25 -6.58 1.74
N ILE A 11 8.52 -5.96 0.61
CA ILE A 11 7.70 -5.99 -0.61
C ILE A 11 8.60 -6.38 -1.77
N ARG A 12 8.33 -7.53 -2.38
CA ARG A 12 9.04 -8.00 -3.58
C ARG A 12 8.12 -7.94 -4.77
N GLU A 13 8.53 -7.22 -5.79
CA GLU A 13 7.76 -7.05 -7.02
C GLU A 13 8.18 -8.09 -8.07
N GLN A 14 7.24 -8.47 -8.93
CA GLN A 14 7.45 -9.41 -10.05
C GLN A 14 8.20 -10.68 -9.62
N PHE A 15 7.78 -11.26 -8.48
CA PHE A 15 8.48 -12.38 -7.84
C PHE A 15 8.29 -13.67 -8.64
N PRO A 16 9.38 -14.27 -9.19
CA PRO A 16 9.28 -15.42 -10.11
C PRO A 16 8.81 -16.69 -9.39
N LEU A 17 7.98 -17.48 -10.07
CA LEU A 17 7.46 -18.76 -9.60
C LEU A 17 8.48 -19.88 -9.88
N LEU A 18 9.38 -20.13 -8.93
CA LEU A 18 10.46 -21.10 -9.06
C LEU A 18 10.26 -22.34 -8.17
N PRO A 19 10.61 -23.55 -8.63
CA PRO A 19 11.18 -23.85 -9.96
C PRO A 19 10.10 -23.70 -11.06
N TYR A 20 10.49 -23.10 -12.20
CA TYR A 20 9.53 -22.72 -13.28
C TYR A 20 8.75 -23.93 -13.84
N GLY A 21 9.33 -25.11 -13.90
CA GLY A 21 8.64 -26.33 -14.34
C GLY A 21 7.43 -26.71 -13.48
N SER A 22 7.34 -26.21 -12.23
CA SER A 22 6.17 -26.47 -11.39
C SER A 22 4.91 -25.83 -11.94
N THR A 23 5.00 -24.67 -12.60
CA THR A 23 3.83 -24.02 -13.22
C THR A 23 3.37 -24.76 -14.47
N GLU A 24 4.27 -25.41 -15.19
CA GLU A 24 3.95 -26.28 -16.34
C GLU A 24 3.20 -27.54 -15.88
N VAL A 25 3.68 -28.18 -14.81
CA VAL A 25 2.98 -29.35 -14.20
C VAL A 25 1.59 -28.95 -13.75
N ILE A 26 1.45 -27.81 -13.05
CA ILE A 26 0.13 -27.31 -12.61
C ILE A 26 -0.79 -27.05 -13.79
N ALA A 27 -0.29 -26.45 -14.88
CA ALA A 27 -1.09 -26.20 -16.08
C ALA A 27 -1.55 -27.52 -16.72
N ALA A 28 -0.67 -28.53 -16.80
CA ALA A 28 -1.01 -29.86 -17.29
C ALA A 28 -2.08 -30.55 -16.43
N ASP A 29 -1.95 -30.50 -15.11
CA ASP A 29 -2.94 -31.04 -14.16
C ASP A 29 -4.32 -30.35 -14.30
N MET A 30 -4.34 -29.08 -14.72
CA MET A 30 -5.57 -28.33 -14.99
C MET A 30 -6.15 -28.60 -16.38
N GLY A 31 -5.43 -29.29 -17.24
CA GLY A 31 -5.79 -29.45 -18.66
C GLY A 31 -5.77 -28.14 -19.45
N VAL A 32 -4.94 -27.17 -19.05
CA VAL A 32 -4.79 -25.87 -19.70
C VAL A 32 -3.39 -25.69 -20.26
N ARG A 33 -3.29 -24.87 -21.32
CA ARG A 33 -1.99 -24.61 -21.94
C ARG A 33 -1.18 -23.67 -21.04
N HIS A 34 0.09 -24.03 -20.74
CA HIS A 34 1.01 -23.10 -20.07
C HIS A 34 1.32 -21.88 -20.96
N PRO A 35 1.53 -20.67 -20.39
CA PRO A 35 1.98 -19.51 -21.17
C PRO A 35 3.33 -19.78 -21.84
N ILE A 36 3.47 -19.36 -23.10
CA ILE A 36 4.71 -19.40 -23.87
C ILE A 36 5.05 -18.01 -24.36
N TYR A 37 6.32 -17.72 -24.56
CA TYR A 37 6.74 -16.47 -25.19
C TYR A 37 6.19 -16.38 -26.64
N PRO A 38 5.78 -15.18 -27.10
CA PRO A 38 5.32 -15.01 -28.47
C PRO A 38 6.33 -15.57 -29.48
N GLU A 39 5.80 -16.16 -30.54
CA GLU A 39 6.60 -16.74 -31.64
C GLU A 39 7.64 -17.79 -31.22
N SER A 40 7.43 -18.43 -30.07
CA SER A 40 8.34 -19.45 -29.54
C SER A 40 7.60 -20.65 -28.97
N VAL A 41 8.33 -21.70 -28.62
CA VAL A 41 7.86 -22.85 -27.83
C VAL A 41 8.33 -22.78 -26.37
N THR A 42 9.03 -21.71 -26.00
CA THR A 42 9.65 -21.57 -24.69
C THR A 42 8.58 -21.14 -23.65
N PRO A 43 8.42 -21.89 -22.55
CA PRO A 43 7.51 -21.52 -21.48
C PRO A 43 7.91 -20.19 -20.83
N VAL A 44 6.92 -19.37 -20.50
CA VAL A 44 7.13 -18.12 -19.75
C VAL A 44 7.46 -18.44 -18.30
N VAL A 45 8.47 -17.80 -17.73
CA VAL A 45 8.64 -17.78 -16.28
C VAL A 45 7.53 -16.88 -15.69
N MET A 46 6.53 -17.51 -15.08
CA MET A 46 5.44 -16.76 -14.43
C MET A 46 5.93 -16.09 -13.14
N SER A 47 5.26 -15.03 -12.73
CA SER A 47 5.57 -14.30 -11.49
C SER A 47 4.29 -13.90 -10.76
N HIS A 48 4.36 -13.76 -9.43
CA HIS A 48 3.40 -12.95 -8.69
C HIS A 48 3.75 -11.47 -8.86
N ASP A 49 2.73 -10.62 -8.94
CA ASP A 49 2.95 -9.16 -9.04
C ASP A 49 3.67 -8.65 -7.79
N PHE A 50 3.28 -9.14 -6.60
CA PHE A 50 3.93 -8.84 -5.33
C PHE A 50 4.00 -10.07 -4.43
N VAL A 51 5.06 -10.14 -3.59
CA VAL A 51 5.10 -11.01 -2.41
C VAL A 51 5.43 -10.14 -1.21
N LEU A 52 4.53 -10.14 -0.23
CA LEU A 52 4.62 -9.36 0.99
C LEU A 52 5.10 -10.25 2.13
N THR A 53 6.12 -9.78 2.87
CA THR A 53 6.55 -10.42 4.11
C THR A 53 5.91 -9.69 5.28
N MET A 54 5.26 -10.45 6.17
CA MET A 54 4.58 -9.91 7.34
C MET A 54 5.56 -9.70 8.49
N SER A 55 5.29 -8.71 9.34
CA SER A 55 6.06 -8.47 10.57
C SER A 55 5.70 -9.50 11.65
N ASP A 56 6.57 -9.62 12.67
CA ASP A 56 6.32 -10.46 13.85
C ASP A 56 5.05 -10.08 14.65
N LYS A 57 4.52 -8.88 14.38
CA LYS A 57 3.26 -8.40 14.97
C LYS A 57 2.02 -8.91 14.24
N ALA A 58 2.18 -9.49 13.04
CA ALA A 58 1.07 -10.05 12.31
C ALA A 58 0.60 -11.37 12.96
N THR A 59 -0.70 -11.60 12.93
CA THR A 59 -1.31 -12.84 13.46
C THR A 59 -0.91 -14.06 12.62
N ASP A 60 -0.75 -13.87 11.31
CA ASP A 60 -0.24 -14.85 10.37
C ASP A 60 1.00 -14.28 9.68
N GLN A 61 2.15 -14.92 9.92
CA GLN A 61 3.44 -14.53 9.33
C GLN A 61 3.71 -15.21 7.99
N THR A 62 2.77 -16.00 7.48
CA THR A 62 2.89 -16.61 6.16
C THR A 62 2.98 -15.50 5.10
N PRO A 63 3.98 -15.53 4.21
CA PRO A 63 4.07 -14.55 3.14
C PRO A 63 2.79 -14.51 2.30
N LEU A 64 2.41 -13.32 1.87
CA LEU A 64 1.22 -13.10 1.03
C LEU A 64 1.65 -12.82 -0.41
N ALA A 65 1.33 -13.75 -1.31
CA ALA A 65 1.48 -13.56 -2.75
C ALA A 65 0.24 -12.82 -3.30
N ILE A 66 0.47 -11.79 -4.09
CA ILE A 66 -0.59 -10.96 -4.68
C ILE A 66 -0.48 -11.00 -6.20
N SER A 67 -1.62 -11.26 -6.85
CA SER A 67 -1.83 -10.98 -8.26
C SER A 67 -2.76 -9.78 -8.39
N ALA A 68 -2.30 -8.70 -9.05
CA ALA A 68 -3.04 -7.45 -9.18
C ALA A 68 -3.67 -7.35 -10.58
N LYS A 69 -4.94 -6.97 -10.64
CA LYS A 69 -5.64 -6.76 -11.92
C LYS A 69 -6.46 -5.48 -11.88
N TYR A 70 -6.23 -4.64 -12.86
CA TYR A 70 -7.01 -3.43 -13.09
C TYR A 70 -8.19 -3.72 -14.02
N GLN A 71 -9.27 -2.95 -13.92
CA GLN A 71 -10.51 -3.15 -14.68
C GLN A 71 -11.03 -4.59 -14.59
N TRP A 72 -11.20 -5.08 -13.38
CA TRP A 72 -11.54 -6.47 -13.10
C TRP A 72 -12.78 -6.96 -13.87
N ASN A 73 -13.82 -6.14 -14.01
CA ASN A 73 -15.05 -6.53 -14.71
C ASN A 73 -14.80 -6.95 -16.16
N GLU A 74 -13.84 -6.34 -16.86
CA GLU A 74 -13.46 -6.74 -18.21
C GLU A 74 -12.45 -7.90 -18.18
N ALA A 75 -11.49 -7.83 -17.27
CA ALA A 75 -10.47 -8.86 -17.09
C ALA A 75 -11.09 -10.23 -16.76
N ALA A 76 -12.13 -10.28 -15.91
CA ALA A 76 -12.83 -11.50 -15.52
C ALA A 76 -13.54 -12.23 -16.70
N LYS A 77 -13.79 -11.54 -17.79
CA LYS A 77 -14.35 -12.16 -19.02
C LYS A 77 -13.31 -12.92 -19.83
N ASN A 78 -12.02 -12.70 -19.58
CA ASN A 78 -10.94 -13.34 -20.31
C ASN A 78 -10.58 -14.69 -19.68
N LYS A 79 -11.10 -15.78 -20.26
CA LYS A 79 -10.83 -17.14 -19.81
C LYS A 79 -9.34 -17.44 -19.66
N ARG A 80 -8.53 -16.98 -20.62
CA ARG A 80 -7.08 -17.24 -20.61
C ARG A 80 -6.38 -16.56 -19.44
N MET A 81 -6.82 -15.38 -19.07
CA MET A 81 -6.30 -14.69 -17.90
C MET A 81 -6.68 -15.43 -16.60
N LEU A 82 -7.93 -15.91 -16.51
CA LEU A 82 -8.38 -16.70 -15.35
C LEU A 82 -7.58 -18.00 -15.20
N GLU A 83 -7.27 -18.69 -16.30
CA GLU A 83 -6.41 -19.87 -16.30
C GLU A 83 -5.01 -19.56 -15.72
N LYS A 84 -4.40 -18.43 -16.12
CA LYS A 84 -3.10 -17.99 -15.58
C LYS A 84 -3.16 -17.69 -14.09
N LEU A 85 -4.18 -16.97 -13.64
CA LEU A 85 -4.38 -16.66 -12.22
C LEU A 85 -4.58 -17.94 -11.39
N GLU A 86 -5.26 -18.94 -11.92
CA GLU A 86 -5.44 -20.21 -11.23
C GLU A 86 -4.13 -21.01 -11.14
N ILE A 87 -3.26 -20.93 -12.14
CA ILE A 87 -1.90 -21.50 -12.06
C ILE A 87 -1.12 -20.80 -10.93
N GLU A 88 -1.12 -19.45 -10.87
CA GLU A 88 -0.46 -18.66 -9.83
C GLU A 88 -0.98 -19.02 -8.44
N ARG A 89 -2.29 -19.11 -8.27
CA ARG A 89 -2.93 -19.49 -7.00
C ARG A 89 -2.52 -20.89 -6.54
N ARG A 90 -2.56 -21.88 -7.44
CA ARG A 90 -2.16 -23.25 -7.12
C ARG A 90 -0.68 -23.35 -6.81
N PHE A 91 0.15 -22.60 -7.53
CA PHE A 91 1.58 -22.53 -7.23
C PHE A 91 1.81 -21.98 -5.82
N ALA A 92 1.23 -20.85 -5.47
CA ALA A 92 1.38 -20.25 -4.15
C ALA A 92 1.06 -21.23 -3.03
N THR A 93 -0.06 -21.96 -3.13
CA THR A 93 -0.52 -22.88 -2.07
C THR A 93 0.25 -24.19 -2.04
N LYS A 94 0.58 -24.80 -3.21
CA LYS A 94 1.17 -26.12 -3.28
C LYS A 94 2.70 -26.14 -3.25
N VAL A 95 3.34 -25.14 -3.85
CA VAL A 95 4.80 -25.07 -4.04
C VAL A 95 5.40 -23.94 -3.19
N GLY A 96 4.87 -22.73 -3.34
CA GLY A 96 5.41 -21.53 -2.68
C GLY A 96 5.14 -21.47 -1.19
N ARG A 97 4.21 -22.27 -0.66
CA ARG A 97 3.77 -22.25 0.75
C ARG A 97 3.46 -20.84 1.23
N THR A 98 2.76 -20.08 0.38
CA THR A 98 2.35 -18.71 0.64
C THR A 98 0.84 -18.60 0.56
N ASN A 99 0.26 -17.65 1.31
CA ASN A 99 -1.11 -17.25 1.06
C ASN A 99 -1.19 -16.53 -0.28
N TRP A 100 -2.31 -16.66 -0.98
CA TRP A 100 -2.50 -15.98 -2.28
C TRP A 100 -3.78 -15.15 -2.27
N LYS A 101 -3.68 -13.94 -2.82
CA LYS A 101 -4.81 -13.03 -2.95
C LYS A 101 -4.83 -12.37 -4.33
N LEU A 102 -5.99 -12.36 -4.95
CA LEU A 102 -6.25 -11.50 -6.09
C LEU A 102 -6.68 -10.13 -5.58
N VAL A 103 -5.99 -9.10 -6.01
CA VAL A 103 -6.28 -7.70 -5.68
C VAL A 103 -6.71 -6.98 -6.94
N THR A 104 -7.82 -6.27 -6.85
CA THR A 104 -8.43 -5.55 -7.98
C THR A 104 -8.73 -4.11 -7.59
N ASP A 105 -9.03 -3.26 -8.56
CA ASP A 105 -9.49 -1.90 -8.35
C ASP A 105 -10.73 -1.82 -7.42
N ALA A 106 -11.60 -2.83 -7.44
CA ALA A 106 -12.76 -2.89 -6.55
C ALA A 106 -12.42 -3.11 -5.06
N ASN A 107 -11.18 -3.49 -4.74
CA ASN A 107 -10.75 -3.70 -3.35
C ASN A 107 -10.33 -2.40 -2.63
N PHE A 108 -10.29 -1.30 -3.33
CA PHE A 108 -9.78 -0.03 -2.80
C PHE A 108 -10.83 1.06 -2.83
N ASP A 109 -10.95 1.79 -1.71
CA ASP A 109 -11.67 3.05 -1.67
C ASP A 109 -10.87 4.11 -2.45
N PRO A 110 -11.45 4.76 -3.48
CA PRO A 110 -10.77 5.79 -4.26
C PRO A 110 -10.27 6.97 -3.41
N MET A 111 -10.97 7.31 -2.31
CA MET A 111 -10.54 8.37 -1.40
C MET A 111 -9.28 7.96 -0.65
N VAL A 112 -9.24 6.74 -0.13
CA VAL A 112 -8.05 6.18 0.54
C VAL A 112 -6.85 6.19 -0.40
N VAL A 113 -7.02 5.71 -1.64
CA VAL A 113 -5.96 5.72 -2.66
C VAL A 113 -5.48 7.14 -2.93
N SER A 114 -6.41 8.09 -3.15
CA SER A 114 -6.08 9.49 -3.41
C SER A 114 -5.34 10.14 -2.23
N ASN A 115 -5.74 9.83 -1.00
CA ASN A 115 -5.08 10.36 0.19
C ASN A 115 -3.68 9.79 0.36
N LEU A 116 -3.50 8.48 0.18
CA LEU A 116 -2.19 7.83 0.27
C LEU A 116 -1.23 8.34 -0.81
N ASP A 117 -1.71 8.53 -2.05
CA ASP A 117 -0.91 9.11 -3.13
C ASP A 117 -0.43 10.53 -2.76
N TRP A 118 -1.34 11.37 -2.24
CA TRP A 118 -0.97 12.71 -1.79
C TRP A 118 0.03 12.71 -0.63
N LEU A 119 -0.13 11.82 0.34
CA LEU A 119 0.77 11.68 1.49
C LEU A 119 2.13 11.10 1.09
N HIS A 120 2.14 10.10 0.20
CA HIS A 120 3.36 9.42 -0.26
C HIS A 120 4.38 10.39 -0.87
N TYR A 121 3.92 11.47 -1.49
CA TYR A 121 4.82 12.53 -1.98
C TYR A 121 5.74 13.10 -0.90
N GLY A 122 5.39 12.98 0.39
CA GLY A 122 6.23 13.31 1.54
C GLY A 122 7.30 12.27 1.86
N MET A 123 7.31 11.10 1.19
CA MET A 123 8.20 9.97 1.50
C MET A 123 9.34 9.76 0.50
N ARG A 124 9.71 10.80 -0.24
CA ARG A 124 10.81 10.76 -1.20
C ARG A 124 12.13 10.34 -0.53
N HIS A 125 12.94 9.55 -1.22
CA HIS A 125 14.21 9.04 -0.70
C HIS A 125 15.25 10.13 -0.42
N ASP A 126 15.15 11.26 -1.11
CA ASP A 126 16.06 12.40 -1.01
C ASP A 126 15.66 13.43 0.07
N LEU A 127 14.61 13.13 0.86
CA LEU A 127 14.19 14.04 1.91
C LEU A 127 15.21 14.10 3.06
N PRO A 128 15.51 15.31 3.56
CA PRO A 128 16.32 15.50 4.75
C PRO A 128 15.77 14.68 5.94
N LYS A 129 16.69 14.08 6.72
CA LYS A 129 16.34 13.25 7.88
C LYS A 129 15.54 14.01 8.94
N GLU A 130 15.69 15.33 8.99
CA GLU A 130 15.03 16.25 9.91
C GLU A 130 13.51 16.12 9.85
N TYR A 131 12.94 15.85 8.66
CA TYR A 131 11.50 15.61 8.52
C TYR A 131 11.01 14.38 9.32
N ARG A 132 11.81 13.31 9.34
CA ARG A 132 11.50 12.13 10.15
C ARG A 132 11.70 12.36 11.64
N GLN A 133 12.67 13.18 12.00
CA GLN A 133 12.95 13.55 13.39
C GLN A 133 11.84 14.41 14.00
N ILE A 134 11.29 15.37 13.24
CA ILE A 134 10.21 16.25 13.72
C ILE A 134 8.84 15.57 13.70
N ALA A 135 8.63 14.51 12.91
CA ALA A 135 7.34 13.87 12.73
C ALA A 135 6.62 13.48 14.04
N PRO A 136 7.28 12.89 15.07
CA PRO A 136 6.62 12.58 16.33
C PRO A 136 6.18 13.82 17.12
N CYS A 137 6.85 14.95 16.92
CA CYS A 137 6.55 16.20 17.61
C CYS A 137 5.41 17.00 16.97
N LEU A 138 4.99 16.62 15.74
CA LEU A 138 4.07 17.46 14.98
C LEU A 138 2.66 17.51 15.60
N LEU A 139 2.14 16.41 16.13
CA LEU A 139 0.83 16.40 16.79
C LEU A 139 0.80 17.28 18.06
N PRO A 140 1.78 17.24 18.98
CA PRO A 140 1.91 18.20 20.07
C PRO A 140 1.97 19.67 19.60
N LEU A 141 2.75 19.97 18.56
CA LEU A 141 2.84 21.31 17.99
C LEU A 141 1.50 21.80 17.43
N LEU A 142 0.81 20.94 16.70
CA LEU A 142 -0.53 21.23 16.19
C LEU A 142 -1.50 21.53 17.33
N ARG A 143 -1.52 20.73 18.39
CA ARG A 143 -2.41 20.95 19.56
C ARG A 143 -2.21 22.33 20.19
N GLY A 144 -0.98 22.85 20.20
CA GLY A 144 -0.69 24.19 20.68
C GLY A 144 -1.28 25.33 19.83
N LEU A 145 -1.70 25.06 18.60
CA LEU A 145 -2.22 26.06 17.66
C LEU A 145 -3.75 26.11 17.60
N ASP A 146 -4.48 25.35 18.42
CA ASP A 146 -5.93 25.23 18.35
C ASP A 146 -6.41 24.97 16.91
N TYR A 147 -5.90 23.90 16.32
CA TYR A 147 -5.93 23.65 14.90
C TYR A 147 -7.24 23.02 14.38
N GLN A 148 -8.06 22.45 15.26
CA GLN A 148 -9.14 21.54 14.86
C GLN A 148 -10.22 22.21 13.98
N GLU A 149 -10.62 23.43 14.33
CA GLU A 149 -11.67 24.18 13.60
C GLU A 149 -11.11 25.00 12.42
N ARG A 150 -9.85 24.80 12.08
CA ARG A 150 -9.14 25.60 11.07
C ARG A 150 -8.87 24.80 9.83
N ARG A 151 -8.73 25.47 8.69
CA ARG A 151 -8.26 24.84 7.46
C ARG A 151 -6.81 24.40 7.62
N LEU A 152 -6.47 23.23 7.09
CA LEU A 152 -5.09 22.72 7.14
C LEU A 152 -4.10 23.74 6.55
N SER A 153 -4.43 24.43 5.44
CA SER A 153 -3.57 25.46 4.87
C SER A 153 -3.19 26.56 5.87
N ALA A 154 -4.15 27.06 6.65
CA ALA A 154 -3.90 28.09 7.65
C ALA A 154 -3.01 27.55 8.81
N VAL A 155 -3.24 26.32 9.22
CA VAL A 155 -2.44 25.64 10.25
C VAL A 155 -1.00 25.44 9.78
N LEU A 156 -0.81 25.00 8.53
CA LEU A 156 0.53 24.83 7.94
C LEU A 156 1.29 26.17 7.86
N THR A 157 0.59 27.27 7.53
CA THR A 157 1.21 28.63 7.55
C THR A 157 1.67 29.04 8.96
N ASP A 158 0.92 28.67 10.00
CA ASP A 158 1.36 28.99 11.37
C ASP A 158 2.51 28.09 11.82
N LEU A 159 2.58 26.84 11.38
CA LEU A 159 3.70 25.95 11.61
C LEU A 159 5.02 26.51 11.04
N GLU A 160 4.99 27.30 9.97
CA GLU A 160 6.19 27.97 9.41
C GLU A 160 6.87 28.90 10.42
N LYS A 161 6.11 29.42 11.39
CA LYS A 161 6.61 30.37 12.42
C LYS A 161 7.26 29.66 13.61
N ILE A 162 7.10 28.33 13.70
CA ILE A 162 7.63 27.54 14.82
C ILE A 162 9.13 27.29 14.61
N PRO A 163 9.99 27.62 15.61
CA PRO A 163 11.43 27.50 15.49
C PRO A 163 11.90 26.08 15.12
N ASP A 164 11.23 25.04 15.63
CA ASP A 164 11.57 23.63 15.40
C ASP A 164 11.38 23.19 13.94
N LEU A 165 10.58 23.94 13.18
CA LEU A 165 10.32 23.71 11.76
C LEU A 165 11.11 24.65 10.84
N ARG A 166 12.02 25.47 11.41
CA ARG A 166 12.79 26.44 10.63
C ARG A 166 13.59 25.78 9.52
N GLY A 167 13.33 26.20 8.29
CA GLY A 167 13.98 25.64 7.09
C GLY A 167 13.34 24.36 6.54
N LEU A 168 12.29 23.84 7.19
CA LEU A 168 11.51 22.72 6.74
C LEU A 168 10.18 23.20 6.13
N SER A 169 9.68 22.50 5.12
CA SER A 169 8.32 22.72 4.61
C SER A 169 7.28 22.10 5.55
N PRO A 170 6.38 22.88 6.15
CA PRO A 170 5.32 22.34 7.03
C PRO A 170 4.43 21.33 6.33
N THR A 171 4.17 21.53 5.03
CA THR A 171 3.39 20.58 4.22
C THR A 171 4.08 19.23 4.12
N ILE A 172 5.39 19.19 3.90
CA ILE A 172 6.15 17.94 3.84
C ILE A 172 6.23 17.32 5.24
N ALA A 173 6.50 18.11 6.28
CA ALA A 173 6.49 17.62 7.67
C ALA A 173 5.16 16.98 8.05
N PHE A 174 4.03 17.60 7.68
CA PHE A 174 2.69 17.05 7.87
C PHE A 174 2.51 15.71 7.14
N LYS A 175 2.92 15.64 5.87
CA LYS A 175 2.81 14.41 5.06
C LYS A 175 3.65 13.27 5.65
N VAL A 176 4.89 13.56 6.07
CA VAL A 176 5.78 12.58 6.70
C VAL A 176 5.18 12.09 8.01
N ALA A 177 4.71 13.00 8.88
CA ALA A 177 4.12 12.63 10.15
C ALA A 177 2.83 11.80 9.97
N ALA A 178 2.00 12.15 8.98
CA ALA A 178 0.81 11.40 8.63
C ALA A 178 1.14 10.00 8.11
N TRP A 179 2.11 9.90 7.19
CA TRP A 179 2.57 8.62 6.64
C TRP A 179 3.15 7.70 7.70
N MET A 180 3.91 8.24 8.64
CA MET A 180 4.49 7.50 9.75
C MET A 180 3.50 7.16 10.88
N GLY A 181 2.22 7.53 10.74
CA GLY A 181 1.18 7.23 11.72
C GLY A 181 1.21 8.11 12.98
N HIS A 182 1.95 9.24 12.96
CA HIS A 182 1.99 10.19 14.09
C HIS A 182 0.79 11.14 14.15
N LEU A 183 -0.02 11.19 13.10
CA LEU A 183 -1.25 11.97 13.03
C LEU A 183 -2.46 11.05 12.89
N PRO A 184 -3.50 11.20 13.74
CA PRO A 184 -4.70 10.37 13.71
C PRO A 184 -5.64 10.81 12.57
N LEU A 185 -5.29 10.49 11.33
CA LEU A 185 -6.06 10.86 10.14
C LEU A 185 -6.99 9.74 9.70
N ASP A 186 -8.20 10.12 9.31
CA ASP A 186 -9.15 9.24 8.63
C ASP A 186 -8.86 9.25 7.13
N LEU A 187 -8.31 8.16 6.61
CA LEU A 187 -8.01 8.04 5.18
C LEU A 187 -9.26 7.94 4.30
N ALA A 188 -10.44 7.65 4.87
CA ALA A 188 -11.71 7.65 4.12
C ALA A 188 -12.27 9.08 3.93
N SER A 189 -11.76 10.05 4.70
CA SER A 189 -12.11 11.47 4.59
C SER A 189 -11.09 12.24 3.75
N GLU A 190 -11.51 13.24 2.98
CA GLU A 190 -10.61 14.01 2.11
C GLU A 190 -9.53 14.76 2.91
N ILE A 191 -8.26 14.38 2.74
CA ILE A 191 -7.10 15.03 3.37
C ILE A 191 -6.47 16.00 2.37
N ARG A 192 -6.82 17.28 2.46
CA ARG A 192 -6.30 18.34 1.56
C ARG A 192 -6.15 19.68 2.31
N PRO A 193 -5.26 20.57 1.87
CA PRO A 193 -5.02 21.86 2.52
C PRO A 193 -6.27 22.72 2.70
N ARG A 194 -7.26 22.59 1.83
CA ARG A 194 -8.54 23.35 1.87
C ARG A 194 -9.52 22.87 2.95
N LYS A 195 -9.33 21.67 3.50
CA LYS A 195 -10.24 21.05 4.47
C LYS A 195 -9.99 21.54 5.89
N ILE A 196 -11.04 21.52 6.69
CA ILE A 196 -10.95 21.76 8.14
C ILE A 196 -10.31 20.52 8.78
N VAL A 197 -9.39 20.74 9.71
CA VAL A 197 -8.56 19.63 10.22
C VAL A 197 -9.39 18.58 10.96
N LYS A 198 -10.40 18.97 11.74
CA LYS A 198 -11.28 18.02 12.44
C LYS A 198 -12.03 17.07 11.49
N GLU A 199 -12.31 17.50 10.26
CA GLU A 199 -12.98 16.67 9.26
C GLU A 199 -12.07 15.55 8.72
N MET A 200 -10.77 15.64 8.98
CA MET A 200 -9.76 14.68 8.55
C MET A 200 -9.33 13.73 9.66
N HIS A 201 -9.80 13.96 10.91
CA HIS A 201 -9.42 13.13 12.04
C HIS A 201 -10.24 11.84 12.09
N ALA A 202 -9.57 10.73 12.38
CA ALA A 202 -10.24 9.49 12.71
C ALA A 202 -11.10 9.69 13.95
N THR A 203 -12.39 9.36 13.87
CA THR A 203 -13.32 9.35 15.00
C THR A 203 -13.10 8.14 15.92
N ARG A 204 -12.22 7.21 15.53
CA ARG A 204 -11.88 5.99 16.28
C ARG A 204 -10.36 5.90 16.51
N ASP A 205 -9.97 5.26 17.59
CA ASP A 205 -8.57 4.93 17.88
C ASP A 205 -7.94 4.18 16.70
N ILE A 206 -6.71 4.54 16.35
CA ILE A 206 -5.92 4.01 15.23
C ILE A 206 -5.77 2.47 15.27
N ALA A 207 -6.10 1.83 16.38
CA ALA A 207 -6.04 0.38 16.56
C ALA A 207 -7.04 -0.43 15.70
N GLU A 208 -8.02 0.21 15.06
CA GLU A 208 -9.09 -0.44 14.29
C GLU A 208 -9.12 -0.06 12.81
N LEU A 209 -7.98 0.25 12.17
CA LEU A 209 -7.95 0.30 10.72
C LEU A 209 -8.30 -1.10 10.17
N PRO A 210 -9.22 -1.21 9.20
CA PRO A 210 -9.60 -2.50 8.66
C PRO A 210 -8.31 -3.19 8.18
N HIS A 211 -8.00 -4.30 8.83
CA HIS A 211 -6.96 -5.20 8.38
C HIS A 211 -7.29 -5.51 6.92
N VAL A 212 -6.36 -5.22 6.02
CA VAL A 212 -6.41 -5.72 4.66
C VAL A 212 -6.27 -7.23 4.78
N ALA A 213 -7.40 -7.88 5.03
CA ALA A 213 -7.51 -9.33 5.10
C ALA A 213 -7.63 -9.89 3.69
#